data_89733dd99cc5e8d83a7e8604d6777913
#
_entry.id   89733dd99cc5e8d83a7e8604d6777913
#
_cell.length_a   1.000
_cell.length_b   1.000
_cell.length_c   1.000
_cell.angle_alpha   90.00
_cell.angle_beta   90.00
_cell.angle_gamma   90.00
#
_symmetry.space_group_name_H-M   'P 1'
#
loop_
_entity.id
_entity.type
_entity.pdbx_description
1 polymer ?
#
loop_
_entity_poly.entity_id
_entity_poly.type
_entity_poly.pdbx_seq_one_letter_code
_entity_poly.pdbx_strand_id
1 'polypeptide(L)'
;MSFQQNNIDYFNLAFGGGTPLKAFLTACVVGTILTSINHGDQILSGNFPHPVKVALTYCVPYIVTTWGAITGKLQRIATNVQNFLNQNKILELSFFNFENAITAAYYADSNLKVIKANKNFSKFFPSLQNINDDYFPNVLKKIGVSSEQIETFKSEIEEKGSVFIPKIEISSNGEGRVFSLLSTKTDNASFGYLNGIQGQLIDRSGEFGLKQ
;
A
#
# COMPACT_ATOMS: atom_id res chain seq x y z
N MET A 1 -9.66 17.54 8.19
CA MET A 1 -9.15 17.61 6.80
C MET A 1 -10.34 17.84 5.88
N SER A 2 -10.48 19.03 5.34
CA SER A 2 -11.53 19.36 4.37
C SER A 2 -11.17 18.72 3.04
N PHE A 3 -11.99 17.76 2.59
CA PHE A 3 -11.91 17.26 1.22
C PHE A 3 -12.20 18.44 0.29
N GLN A 4 -11.17 18.97 -0.36
CA GLN A 4 -11.38 19.80 -1.54
C GLN A 4 -12.09 18.93 -2.57
N GLN A 5 -13.33 19.28 -2.86
CA GLN A 5 -14.12 18.73 -3.93
C GLN A 5 -13.43 19.15 -5.24
N ASN A 6 -12.50 18.33 -5.73
CA ASN A 6 -11.93 18.53 -7.06
C ASN A 6 -13.05 18.39 -8.06
N ASN A 7 -13.55 19.50 -8.57
CA ASN A 7 -14.47 19.51 -9.71
C ASN A 7 -13.79 18.75 -10.85
N ILE A 8 -14.42 17.65 -11.28
CA ILE A 8 -13.96 16.87 -12.42
C ILE A 8 -14.04 17.79 -13.64
N ASP A 9 -12.89 18.15 -14.20
CA ASP A 9 -12.81 18.96 -15.39
C ASP A 9 -13.16 18.13 -16.63
N TYR A 10 -14.43 18.08 -16.93
CA TYR A 10 -14.97 17.34 -18.11
C TYR A 10 -14.39 17.83 -19.42
N PHE A 11 -14.03 19.11 -19.50
CA PHE A 11 -13.40 19.67 -20.70
C PHE A 11 -12.02 19.05 -20.92
N ASN A 12 -11.23 18.93 -19.88
CA ASN A 12 -9.91 18.31 -19.93
C ASN A 12 -10.02 16.79 -20.20
N LEU A 13 -11.07 16.13 -19.71
CA LEU A 13 -11.35 14.73 -20.04
C LEU A 13 -11.69 14.53 -21.52
N ALA A 14 -12.47 15.43 -22.10
CA ALA A 14 -12.91 15.37 -23.49
C ALA A 14 -11.76 15.72 -24.47
N PHE A 15 -11.01 16.77 -24.18
CA PHE A 15 -10.06 17.37 -25.09
C PHE A 15 -8.58 17.13 -24.70
N GLY A 16 -8.31 16.61 -23.52
CA GLY A 16 -6.95 16.26 -23.05
C GLY A 16 -6.51 14.87 -23.48
N GLY A 17 -5.17 14.63 -23.40
CA GLY A 17 -4.58 13.30 -23.60
C GLY A 17 -4.73 12.71 -25.03
N GLY A 18 -4.84 13.57 -26.05
CA GLY A 18 -4.93 13.13 -27.45
C GLY A 18 -6.30 12.56 -27.86
N THR A 19 -7.32 12.73 -27.03
CA THR A 19 -8.70 12.27 -27.32
C THR A 19 -9.24 12.85 -28.64
N PRO A 20 -9.11 14.17 -28.94
CA PRO A 20 -9.61 14.75 -30.19
C PRO A 20 -8.98 14.14 -31.45
N LEU A 21 -7.66 13.93 -31.41
CA LEU A 21 -6.93 13.34 -32.53
C LEU A 21 -7.41 11.90 -32.80
N LYS A 22 -7.55 11.09 -31.75
CA LYS A 22 -8.03 9.71 -31.87
C LYS A 22 -9.49 9.67 -32.38
N ALA A 23 -10.36 10.53 -31.85
CA ALA A 23 -11.73 10.65 -32.28
C ALA A 23 -11.81 11.09 -33.75
N PHE A 24 -10.97 12.04 -34.18
CA PHE A 24 -10.89 12.49 -35.56
C PHE A 24 -10.43 11.38 -36.51
N LEU A 25 -9.37 10.67 -36.17
CA LEU A 25 -8.87 9.54 -36.98
C LEU A 25 -9.93 8.44 -37.11
N THR A 26 -10.60 8.09 -36.01
CA THR A 26 -11.70 7.12 -36.03
C THR A 26 -12.85 7.61 -36.91
N ALA A 27 -13.21 8.89 -36.78
CA ALA A 27 -14.26 9.49 -37.61
C ALA A 27 -13.91 9.45 -39.10
N CYS A 28 -12.65 9.75 -39.47
CA CYS A 28 -12.19 9.66 -40.86
C CYS A 28 -12.31 8.22 -41.40
N VAL A 29 -11.81 7.23 -40.68
CA VAL A 29 -11.86 5.84 -41.15
C VAL A 29 -13.29 5.32 -41.22
N VAL A 30 -14.02 5.40 -40.12
CA VAL A 30 -15.40 4.87 -40.04
C VAL A 30 -16.37 5.67 -40.95
N GLY A 31 -16.23 7.00 -40.95
CA GLY A 31 -17.03 7.89 -41.79
C GLY A 31 -16.85 7.62 -43.27
N THR A 32 -15.61 7.36 -43.72
CA THR A 32 -15.31 7.01 -45.12
C THR A 32 -15.93 5.65 -45.46
N ILE A 33 -15.79 4.65 -44.61
CA ILE A 33 -16.41 3.33 -44.85
C ILE A 33 -17.94 3.45 -44.94
N LEU A 34 -18.57 4.15 -44.00
CA LEU A 34 -20.00 4.34 -43.99
C LEU A 34 -20.52 5.17 -45.20
N THR A 35 -19.77 6.20 -45.59
CA THR A 35 -20.12 6.98 -46.79
C THR A 35 -20.00 6.12 -48.04
N SER A 36 -19.00 5.27 -48.17
CA SER A 36 -18.84 4.36 -49.29
C SER A 36 -19.97 3.32 -49.34
N ILE A 37 -20.38 2.78 -48.21
CA ILE A 37 -21.47 1.80 -48.14
C ILE A 37 -22.82 2.45 -48.49
N ASN A 38 -23.10 3.64 -47.92
CA ASN A 38 -24.42 4.26 -48.04
C ASN A 38 -24.62 5.06 -49.34
N HIS A 39 -23.55 5.55 -49.94
CA HIS A 39 -23.60 6.47 -51.07
C HIS A 39 -22.67 6.07 -52.22
N GLY A 40 -22.04 4.91 -52.14
CA GLY A 40 -21.07 4.46 -53.15
C GLY A 40 -21.65 4.43 -54.57
N ASP A 41 -22.87 3.88 -54.73
CA ASP A 41 -23.54 3.80 -56.04
C ASP A 41 -23.85 5.18 -56.62
N GLN A 42 -24.27 6.13 -55.79
CA GLN A 42 -24.55 7.52 -56.18
C GLN A 42 -23.27 8.21 -56.64
N ILE A 43 -22.20 8.03 -55.89
CA ILE A 43 -20.88 8.64 -56.19
C ILE A 43 -20.31 8.08 -57.50
N LEU A 44 -20.45 6.77 -57.71
CA LEU A 44 -19.98 6.10 -58.96
C LEU A 44 -20.79 6.51 -60.17
N SER A 45 -22.07 6.83 -59.98
CA SER A 45 -22.95 7.35 -61.06
C SER A 45 -22.81 8.86 -61.30
N GLY A 46 -21.84 9.53 -60.62
CA GLY A 46 -21.60 10.96 -60.82
C GLY A 46 -22.54 11.88 -60.03
N ASN A 47 -23.41 11.32 -59.17
CA ASN A 47 -24.32 12.06 -58.33
C ASN A 47 -23.75 12.18 -56.92
N PHE A 48 -23.46 13.40 -56.45
CA PHE A 48 -22.95 13.62 -55.11
C PHE A 48 -24.08 13.62 -54.08
N PRO A 49 -23.90 12.90 -52.94
CA PRO A 49 -24.85 12.90 -51.85
C PRO A 49 -24.93 14.29 -51.19
N HIS A 50 -26.05 14.58 -50.52
CA HIS A 50 -26.23 15.85 -49.82
C HIS A 50 -25.14 16.05 -48.74
N PRO A 51 -24.41 17.18 -48.74
CA PRO A 51 -23.24 17.39 -47.89
C PRO A 51 -23.55 17.23 -46.39
N VAL A 52 -24.77 17.58 -45.94
CA VAL A 52 -25.17 17.38 -44.52
C VAL A 52 -25.21 15.91 -44.13
N LYS A 53 -25.68 15.01 -45.05
CA LYS A 53 -25.68 13.56 -44.77
C LYS A 53 -24.28 13.02 -44.63
N VAL A 54 -23.36 13.46 -45.48
CA VAL A 54 -21.94 13.07 -45.39
C VAL A 54 -21.34 13.60 -44.11
N ALA A 55 -21.55 14.88 -43.76
CA ALA A 55 -21.04 15.45 -42.50
C ALA A 55 -21.52 14.68 -41.27
N LEU A 56 -22.80 14.32 -41.22
CA LEU A 56 -23.34 13.51 -40.09
C LEU A 56 -22.69 12.14 -40.00
N THR A 57 -22.34 11.52 -41.12
CA THR A 57 -21.65 10.21 -41.13
C THR A 57 -20.29 10.26 -40.44
N TYR A 58 -19.60 11.40 -40.47
CA TYR A 58 -18.33 11.61 -39.73
C TYR A 58 -18.57 12.10 -38.30
N CYS A 59 -19.60 12.90 -38.05
CA CYS A 59 -19.90 13.41 -36.71
C CYS A 59 -20.23 12.29 -35.71
N VAL A 60 -20.99 11.28 -36.12
CA VAL A 60 -21.44 10.20 -35.24
C VAL A 60 -20.24 9.41 -34.67
N PRO A 61 -19.30 8.87 -35.48
CA PRO A 61 -18.14 8.18 -34.94
C PRO A 61 -17.26 9.07 -34.06
N TYR A 62 -17.15 10.36 -34.38
CA TYR A 62 -16.42 11.32 -33.54
C TYR A 62 -17.01 11.43 -32.15
N ILE A 63 -18.32 11.66 -32.07
CA ILE A 63 -19.08 11.81 -30.81
C ILE A 63 -18.95 10.50 -29.97
N VAL A 64 -19.21 9.36 -30.61
CA VAL A 64 -19.17 8.06 -29.94
C VAL A 64 -17.76 7.77 -29.37
N THR A 65 -16.71 8.04 -30.16
CA THR A 65 -15.32 7.84 -29.72
C THR A 65 -14.95 8.78 -28.57
N THR A 66 -15.37 10.05 -28.65
CA THR A 66 -15.14 11.03 -27.57
C THR A 66 -15.84 10.61 -26.29
N TRP A 67 -17.11 10.19 -26.40
CA TRP A 67 -17.88 9.70 -25.25
C TRP A 67 -17.24 8.46 -24.61
N GLY A 68 -16.84 7.49 -25.42
CA GLY A 68 -16.14 6.29 -24.95
C GLY A 68 -14.82 6.62 -24.26
N ALA A 69 -14.07 7.61 -24.76
CA ALA A 69 -12.85 8.06 -24.12
C ALA A 69 -13.11 8.73 -22.76
N ILE A 70 -14.13 9.56 -22.63
CA ILE A 70 -14.52 10.20 -21.36
C ILE A 70 -14.91 9.14 -20.34
N THR A 71 -15.82 8.23 -20.69
CA THR A 71 -16.28 7.17 -19.79
C THR A 71 -15.15 6.25 -19.34
N GLY A 72 -14.25 5.87 -20.25
CA GLY A 72 -13.06 5.07 -19.91
C GLY A 72 -12.09 5.78 -18.97
N LYS A 73 -11.88 7.08 -19.13
CA LYS A 73 -11.04 7.88 -18.22
C LYS A 73 -11.69 7.99 -16.83
N LEU A 74 -12.98 8.26 -16.76
CA LEU A 74 -13.73 8.32 -15.50
C LEU A 74 -13.66 6.99 -14.75
N GLN A 75 -13.84 5.87 -15.44
CA GLN A 75 -13.74 4.55 -14.84
C GLN A 75 -12.34 4.28 -14.27
N ARG A 76 -11.28 4.66 -14.98
CA ARG A 76 -9.90 4.53 -14.48
C ARG A 76 -9.66 5.38 -13.23
N ILE A 77 -10.16 6.61 -13.20
CA ILE A 77 -10.05 7.48 -12.02
C ILE A 77 -10.77 6.83 -10.84
N ALA A 78 -12.00 6.36 -11.02
CA ALA A 78 -12.78 5.69 -9.98
C ALA A 78 -12.06 4.45 -9.43
N THR A 79 -11.51 3.61 -10.33
CA THR A 79 -10.74 2.42 -9.93
C THR A 79 -9.48 2.79 -9.13
N ASN A 80 -8.74 3.81 -9.57
CA ASN A 80 -7.53 4.26 -8.87
C ASN A 80 -7.86 4.81 -7.47
N VAL A 81 -8.92 5.60 -7.35
CA VAL A 81 -9.40 6.10 -6.04
C VAL A 81 -9.81 4.94 -5.13
N GLN A 82 -10.54 3.97 -5.64
CA GLN A 82 -10.95 2.81 -4.86
C GLN A 82 -9.74 1.98 -4.39
N ASN A 83 -8.75 1.77 -5.26
CA ASN A 83 -7.51 1.07 -4.89
C ASN A 83 -6.74 1.83 -3.81
N PHE A 84 -6.63 3.15 -3.94
CA PHE A 84 -5.97 3.99 -2.94
C PHE A 84 -6.68 3.92 -1.58
N LEU A 85 -8.02 4.00 -1.57
CA LEU A 85 -8.81 3.87 -0.33
C LEU A 85 -8.64 2.49 0.31
N ASN A 86 -8.62 1.43 -0.50
CA ASN A 86 -8.40 0.08 0.00
C ASN A 86 -6.99 -0.09 0.60
N GLN A 87 -5.97 0.44 -0.05
CA GLN A 87 -4.59 0.42 0.48
C GLN A 87 -4.49 1.17 1.81
N ASN A 88 -5.07 2.37 1.92
CA ASN A 88 -5.08 3.12 3.17
C ASN A 88 -5.80 2.35 4.29
N LYS A 89 -6.93 1.72 3.99
CA LYS A 89 -7.66 0.90 4.96
C LYS A 89 -6.82 -0.29 5.45
N ILE A 90 -6.06 -0.95 4.57
CA ILE A 90 -5.15 -2.04 4.95
C ILE A 90 -4.04 -1.52 5.86
N LEU A 91 -3.45 -0.36 5.55
CA LEU A 91 -2.43 0.28 6.39
C LEU A 91 -2.96 0.63 7.77
N GLU A 92 -4.14 1.24 7.85
CA GLU A 92 -4.80 1.56 9.12
C GLU A 92 -5.08 0.31 9.96
N LEU A 93 -5.58 -0.76 9.34
CA LEU A 93 -5.81 -2.04 10.02
C LEU A 93 -4.50 -2.68 10.50
N SER A 94 -3.45 -2.62 9.71
CA SER A 94 -2.12 -3.13 10.08
C SER A 94 -1.55 -2.36 11.26
N PHE A 95 -1.67 -1.05 11.25
CA PHE A 95 -1.26 -0.20 12.37
C PHE A 95 -2.10 -0.46 13.63
N PHE A 96 -3.42 -0.60 13.47
CA PHE A 96 -4.31 -0.95 14.57
C PHE A 96 -3.92 -2.30 15.20
N ASN A 97 -3.67 -3.31 14.39
CA ASN A 97 -3.26 -4.63 14.86
C ASN A 97 -1.92 -4.59 15.59
N PHE A 98 -0.95 -3.83 15.07
CA PHE A 98 0.33 -3.63 15.74
C PHE A 98 0.17 -2.95 17.10
N GLU A 99 -0.57 -1.84 17.17
CA GLU A 99 -0.75 -1.07 18.40
C GLU A 99 -1.55 -1.82 19.48
N ASN A 100 -2.47 -2.70 19.07
CA ASN A 100 -3.34 -3.45 19.97
C ASN A 100 -2.97 -4.93 20.10
N ALA A 101 -1.82 -5.35 19.54
CA ALA A 101 -1.29 -6.69 19.77
C ALA A 101 -1.12 -6.95 21.27
N ILE A 102 -1.48 -8.15 21.73
CA ILE A 102 -1.34 -8.56 23.13
C ILE A 102 0.14 -8.73 23.55
N THR A 103 1.04 -8.83 22.60
CA THR A 103 2.48 -8.95 22.77
C THR A 103 3.15 -7.58 22.80
N ALA A 104 4.34 -7.48 23.39
CA ALA A 104 5.20 -6.31 23.25
C ALA A 104 5.89 -6.35 21.88
N ALA A 105 5.32 -5.65 20.90
CA ALA A 105 5.81 -5.65 19.54
C ALA A 105 6.65 -4.40 19.23
N TYR A 106 7.66 -4.58 18.37
CA TYR A 106 8.50 -3.49 17.90
C TYR A 106 8.81 -3.63 16.41
N TYR A 107 9.18 -2.51 15.82
CA TYR A 107 9.76 -2.41 14.49
C TYR A 107 11.04 -1.58 14.57
N ALA A 108 12.13 -2.11 13.99
CA ALA A 108 13.44 -1.46 13.93
C ALA A 108 13.93 -1.39 12.48
N ASP A 109 14.83 -0.46 12.19
CA ASP A 109 15.52 -0.38 10.91
C ASP A 109 16.54 -1.51 10.73
N SER A 110 17.21 -1.53 9.59
CA SER A 110 18.27 -2.50 9.27
C SER A 110 19.49 -2.41 10.21
N ASN A 111 19.66 -1.30 10.91
CA ASN A 111 20.71 -1.08 11.91
C ASN A 111 20.25 -1.41 13.33
N LEU A 112 19.13 -2.10 13.50
CA LEU A 112 18.54 -2.42 14.81
C LEU A 112 18.09 -1.19 15.63
N LYS A 113 17.91 -0.04 15.00
CA LYS A 113 17.40 1.15 15.67
C LYS A 113 15.87 1.09 15.68
N VAL A 114 15.27 1.16 16.85
CA VAL A 114 13.81 1.06 17.02
C VAL A 114 13.11 2.26 16.38
N ILE A 115 12.26 1.99 15.40
CA ILE A 115 11.42 3.01 14.76
C ILE A 115 10.12 3.18 15.53
N LYS A 116 9.53 2.06 15.98
CA LYS A 116 8.25 2.08 16.68
C LYS A 116 8.10 0.87 17.60
N ALA A 117 7.56 1.10 18.78
CA ALA A 117 7.08 0.07 19.68
C ALA A 117 5.57 0.29 19.95
N ASN A 118 4.85 -0.81 20.19
CA ASN A 118 3.43 -0.74 20.49
C ASN A 118 3.16 -0.40 21.97
N LYS A 119 1.89 -0.15 22.30
CA LYS A 119 1.48 0.21 23.66
C LYS A 119 1.82 -0.84 24.70
N ASN A 120 1.81 -2.14 24.34
CA ASN A 120 2.10 -3.20 25.29
C ASN A 120 3.60 -3.31 25.61
N PHE A 121 4.48 -2.79 24.76
CA PHE A 121 5.89 -2.71 25.09
C PHE A 121 6.12 -1.90 26.39
N SER A 122 5.51 -0.72 26.48
CA SER A 122 5.58 0.13 27.69
C SER A 122 4.85 -0.47 28.88
N LYS A 123 3.78 -1.25 28.65
CA LYS A 123 3.08 -1.95 29.75
C LYS A 123 3.89 -3.09 30.33
N PHE A 124 4.59 -3.86 29.49
CA PHE A 124 5.42 -4.99 29.95
C PHE A 124 6.71 -4.50 30.60
N PHE A 125 7.24 -3.38 30.11
CA PHE A 125 8.48 -2.78 30.59
C PHE A 125 8.29 -1.31 31.00
N PRO A 126 7.63 -1.04 32.15
CA PRO A 126 7.33 0.32 32.58
C PRO A 126 8.56 1.20 32.81
N SER A 127 9.71 0.57 33.08
CA SER A 127 11.00 1.27 33.21
C SER A 127 11.50 1.90 31.92
N LEU A 128 10.96 1.46 30.78
CA LEU A 128 11.30 1.97 29.45
C LEU A 128 10.18 2.92 28.96
N GLN A 129 10.33 4.21 29.23
CA GLN A 129 9.28 5.21 28.87
C GLN A 129 9.12 5.38 27.37
N ASN A 130 10.22 5.47 26.62
CA ASN A 130 10.23 5.58 25.15
C ASN A 130 11.51 4.94 24.63
N ILE A 131 11.36 3.96 23.75
CA ILE A 131 12.48 3.26 23.14
C ILE A 131 12.66 3.60 21.67
N ASN A 132 11.85 4.52 21.12
CA ASN A 132 12.04 4.99 19.76
C ASN A 132 13.44 5.60 19.63
N ASP A 133 14.09 5.33 18.53
CA ASP A 133 15.46 5.71 18.24
C ASP A 133 16.56 5.00 19.07
N ASP A 134 16.21 4.17 20.05
CA ASP A 134 17.17 3.36 20.78
C ASP A 134 17.66 2.17 19.94
N TYR A 135 18.93 1.78 20.15
CA TYR A 135 19.47 0.55 19.59
C TYR A 135 18.89 -0.66 20.31
N PHE A 136 18.17 -1.54 19.61
CA PHE A 136 17.37 -2.60 20.21
C PHE A 136 18.17 -3.57 21.14
N PRO A 137 19.40 -3.99 20.81
CA PRO A 137 20.22 -4.76 21.75
C PRO A 137 20.47 -4.05 23.08
N ASN A 138 20.55 -2.71 23.09
CA ASN A 138 20.64 -1.95 24.34
C ASN A 138 19.32 -1.97 25.11
N VAL A 139 18.19 -1.96 24.40
CA VAL A 139 16.87 -2.14 25.01
C VAL A 139 16.77 -3.50 25.68
N LEU A 140 17.21 -4.57 25.00
CA LEU A 140 17.28 -5.93 25.58
C LEU A 140 18.14 -5.97 26.84
N LYS A 141 19.29 -5.30 26.83
CA LYS A 141 20.15 -5.19 28.02
C LYS A 141 19.46 -4.44 29.17
N LYS A 142 18.77 -3.34 28.88
CA LYS A 142 18.03 -2.56 29.89
C LYS A 142 16.91 -3.36 30.56
N ILE A 143 16.28 -4.30 29.86
CA ILE A 143 15.24 -5.19 30.42
C ILE A 143 15.81 -6.43 31.12
N GLY A 144 17.11 -6.63 31.10
CA GLY A 144 17.79 -7.70 31.83
C GLY A 144 18.10 -8.97 31.04
N VAL A 145 18.05 -8.89 29.69
CA VAL A 145 18.47 -10.02 28.83
C VAL A 145 19.99 -10.24 28.96
N SER A 146 20.42 -11.50 29.03
CA SER A 146 21.82 -11.84 29.18
C SER A 146 22.64 -11.44 27.95
N SER A 147 23.93 -11.12 28.16
CA SER A 147 24.81 -10.75 27.05
C SER A 147 24.95 -11.86 26.01
N GLU A 148 24.91 -13.12 26.41
CA GLU A 148 24.96 -14.29 25.54
C GLU A 148 23.73 -14.33 24.61
N GLN A 149 22.53 -14.12 25.15
CA GLN A 149 21.30 -14.09 24.37
C GLN A 149 21.24 -12.87 23.41
N ILE A 150 21.84 -11.74 23.83
CA ILE A 150 21.95 -10.56 22.95
C ILE A 150 22.89 -10.83 21.77
N GLU A 151 24.01 -11.48 21.99
CA GLU A 151 24.91 -11.86 20.89
C GLU A 151 24.27 -12.91 19.98
N THR A 152 23.55 -13.89 20.53
CA THR A 152 22.77 -14.86 19.76
C THR A 152 21.73 -14.12 18.89
N PHE A 153 21.03 -13.13 19.46
CA PHE A 153 20.08 -12.31 18.71
C PHE A 153 20.74 -11.61 17.51
N LYS A 154 21.91 -10.99 17.72
CA LYS A 154 22.61 -10.27 16.65
C LYS A 154 23.09 -11.20 15.55
N SER A 155 23.77 -12.29 15.90
CA SER A 155 24.32 -13.24 14.92
C SER A 155 23.20 -13.91 14.11
N GLU A 156 22.16 -14.40 14.76
CA GLU A 156 21.07 -15.08 14.05
C GLU A 156 20.26 -14.15 13.17
N ILE A 157 19.97 -12.91 13.61
CA ILE A 157 19.26 -11.96 12.77
C ILE A 157 20.08 -11.56 11.54
N GLU A 158 21.40 -11.48 11.67
CA GLU A 158 22.29 -11.16 10.55
C GLU A 158 22.43 -12.33 9.58
N GLU A 159 22.70 -13.54 10.09
CA GLU A 159 23.00 -14.74 9.30
C GLU A 159 21.75 -15.41 8.71
N LYS A 160 20.69 -15.56 9.54
CA LYS A 160 19.49 -16.31 9.17
C LYS A 160 18.30 -15.41 8.79
N GLY A 161 18.39 -14.12 9.09
CA GLY A 161 17.27 -13.18 8.90
C GLY A 161 16.11 -13.38 9.88
N SER A 162 16.21 -14.31 10.81
CA SER A 162 15.20 -14.54 11.86
C SER A 162 15.86 -15.13 13.09
N VAL A 163 15.30 -14.83 14.26
CA VAL A 163 15.75 -15.34 15.55
C VAL A 163 14.56 -15.70 16.43
N PHE A 164 14.68 -16.80 17.13
CA PHE A 164 13.73 -17.20 18.17
C PHE A 164 14.46 -17.57 19.44
N ILE A 165 14.29 -16.76 20.51
CA ILE A 165 14.80 -17.05 21.83
C ILE A 165 13.64 -17.52 22.69
N PRO A 166 13.56 -18.82 23.01
CA PRO A 166 12.36 -19.41 23.61
C PRO A 166 12.14 -18.99 25.07
N LYS A 167 13.20 -18.63 25.77
CA LYS A 167 13.15 -18.30 27.19
C LYS A 167 14.10 -17.16 27.55
N ILE A 168 13.52 -16.07 28.00
CA ILE A 168 14.24 -14.92 28.58
C ILE A 168 13.65 -14.69 29.97
N GLU A 169 14.45 -14.88 30.99
CA GLU A 169 14.06 -14.62 32.37
C GLU A 169 14.42 -13.18 32.74
N ILE A 170 13.44 -12.42 33.13
CA ILE A 170 13.59 -11.02 33.52
C ILE A 170 13.13 -10.89 34.97
N SER A 171 13.99 -10.36 35.81
CA SER A 171 13.63 -10.01 37.20
C SER A 171 13.46 -8.50 37.29
N SER A 172 12.24 -8.08 37.54
CA SER A 172 11.90 -6.66 37.73
C SER A 172 11.12 -6.50 39.03
N ASN A 173 11.61 -5.64 39.92
CA ASN A 173 10.99 -5.32 41.22
C ASN A 173 10.67 -6.54 42.11
N GLY A 174 11.45 -7.62 42.01
CA GLY A 174 11.24 -8.85 42.79
C GLY A 174 10.21 -9.82 42.19
N GLU A 175 9.62 -9.51 41.08
CA GLU A 175 8.78 -10.44 40.31
C GLU A 175 9.57 -10.99 39.12
N GLY A 176 9.65 -12.32 39.04
CA GLY A 176 10.23 -13.01 37.90
C GLY A 176 9.20 -13.09 36.78
N ARG A 177 9.59 -12.68 35.57
CA ARG A 177 8.76 -12.84 34.35
C ARG A 177 9.55 -13.61 33.30
N VAL A 178 8.83 -14.39 32.51
CA VAL A 178 9.44 -15.18 31.44
C VAL A 178 8.84 -14.74 30.11
N PHE A 179 9.71 -14.40 29.18
CA PHE A 179 9.36 -13.99 27.82
C PHE A 179 10.00 -14.91 26.78
N SER A 180 9.38 -15.03 25.62
CA SER A 180 10.05 -15.47 24.40
C SER A 180 10.17 -14.29 23.43
N LEU A 181 11.29 -14.21 22.72
CA LEU A 181 11.56 -13.21 21.70
C LEU A 181 11.53 -13.87 20.33
N LEU A 182 10.71 -13.35 19.45
CA LEU A 182 10.68 -13.68 18.03
C LEU A 182 10.97 -12.41 17.23
N SER A 183 11.91 -12.49 16.28
CA SER A 183 12.20 -11.36 15.39
C SER A 183 12.55 -11.86 13.99
N THR A 184 12.17 -11.10 12.98
CA THR A 184 12.38 -11.46 11.58
C THR A 184 12.72 -10.20 10.77
N LYS A 185 13.69 -10.30 9.88
CA LYS A 185 13.94 -9.29 8.86
C LYS A 185 12.74 -9.23 7.93
N THR A 186 12.25 -8.03 7.66
CA THR A 186 11.27 -7.79 6.62
C THR A 186 11.99 -7.76 5.29
N ASP A 187 11.79 -8.80 4.47
CA ASP A 187 12.32 -8.82 3.12
C ASP A 187 11.47 -7.91 2.22
N ASN A 188 12.14 -7.11 1.42
CA ASN A 188 11.62 -5.96 0.74
C ASN A 188 10.89 -6.27 -0.58
N ALA A 189 10.90 -7.51 -1.04
CA ALA A 189 10.36 -7.88 -2.36
C ALA A 189 8.87 -7.56 -2.52
N SER A 190 8.09 -7.59 -1.41
CA SER A 190 6.64 -7.38 -1.45
C SER A 190 6.18 -5.99 -1.00
N PHE A 191 6.97 -5.26 -0.23
CA PHE A 191 6.54 -4.02 0.46
C PHE A 191 7.48 -2.83 0.29
N GLY A 192 8.36 -2.85 -0.67
CA GLY A 192 9.15 -1.74 -1.26
C GLY A 192 9.96 -0.81 -0.36
N TYR A 193 9.54 -0.50 0.84
CA TYR A 193 10.22 0.45 1.74
C TYR A 193 10.37 -0.03 3.20
N LEU A 194 9.96 -1.26 3.51
CA LEU A 194 10.07 -1.81 4.86
C LEU A 194 11.33 -2.64 4.97
N ASN A 195 12.51 -1.99 4.82
CA ASN A 195 13.77 -2.62 5.17
C ASN A 195 13.99 -2.47 6.67
N GLY A 196 13.78 -3.55 7.40
CA GLY A 196 13.97 -3.51 8.83
C GLY A 196 13.72 -4.85 9.49
N ILE A 197 13.52 -4.81 10.78
CA ILE A 197 13.31 -5.98 11.62
C ILE A 197 12.03 -5.73 12.40
N GLN A 198 11.10 -6.65 12.29
CA GLN A 198 9.96 -6.70 13.18
C GLN A 198 10.16 -7.79 14.22
N GLY A 199 9.71 -7.54 15.43
CA GLY A 199 9.79 -8.55 16.48
C GLY A 199 8.76 -8.32 17.57
N GLN A 200 8.64 -9.32 18.41
CA GLN A 200 7.72 -9.31 19.53
C GLN A 200 8.26 -10.13 20.71
N LEU A 201 8.01 -9.62 21.90
CA LEU A 201 8.19 -10.35 23.14
C LEU A 201 6.81 -10.84 23.61
N ILE A 202 6.76 -12.15 23.84
CA ILE A 202 5.55 -12.85 24.25
C ILE A 202 5.71 -13.21 25.72
N ASP A 203 4.81 -12.75 26.58
CA ASP A 203 4.81 -13.10 28.00
C ASP A 203 4.33 -14.55 28.17
N ARG A 204 5.20 -15.36 28.74
CA ARG A 204 4.96 -16.77 29.01
C ARG A 204 4.98 -17.09 30.52
N SER A 205 4.95 -16.07 31.36
CA SER A 205 5.02 -16.22 32.81
C SER A 205 3.96 -17.18 33.34
N GLY A 206 2.75 -17.14 32.77
CA GLY A 206 1.65 -18.06 33.16
C GLY A 206 1.95 -19.55 32.94
N GLU A 207 2.77 -19.89 31.91
CA GLU A 207 3.16 -21.28 31.62
C GLU A 207 4.17 -21.83 32.66
N PHE A 208 4.88 -20.95 33.33
CA PHE A 208 5.88 -21.28 34.35
C PHE A 208 5.36 -21.09 35.77
N GLY A 209 4.05 -20.90 35.95
CA GLY A 209 3.41 -20.74 37.26
C GLY A 209 3.73 -19.41 37.95
N LEU A 210 4.27 -18.45 37.24
CA LEU A 210 4.53 -17.10 37.73
C LEU A 210 3.26 -16.26 37.59
N LYS A 211 2.88 -15.52 38.63
CA LYS A 211 1.69 -14.65 38.57
C LYS A 211 1.91 -13.53 37.55
N GLN A 212 0.90 -13.31 36.74
CA GLN A 212 0.82 -12.17 35.84
C GLN A 212 0.52 -10.89 36.60
#